data_47f3edbf93d6bce7b001626a58ee59d0
#
_entry.id   47f3edbf93d6bce7b001626a58ee59d0
#
_cell.length_a   1.000
_cell.length_b   1.000
_cell.length_c   1.000
_cell.angle_alpha   90.00
_cell.angle_beta   90.00
_cell.angle_gamma   90.00
#
_symmetry.space_group_name_H-M   'P 1'
#
loop_
_entity.id
_entity.type
_entity.pdbx_description
1 polymer ?
#
loop_
_entity_poly.entity_id
_entity_poly.type
_entity_poly.pdbx_seq_one_letter_code
_entity_poly.pdbx_strand_id
1 'polypeptide(L)'
;LSFQEADLLVAIGSRFDDRVTGKVADFAPHAKVVHIDIDPAEIGKIRHAEVPIVGDAKDVLQDFLPAFEEAAAKQAPDYTAWWERLNSLREAYPLGFDEPDDGLLSPQWVIQKIGEMGGPEAVYAAGVGQHQMWAAQFIKYERPGSWLNSGGAGTMGYSVPAAMGAKVAEP
;
A
#
# COMPACT_ATOMS: atom_id res chain seq x y z
N LEU A 1 -3.57 5.11 12.27
CA LEU A 1 -4.76 5.01 13.14
C LEU A 1 -5.73 3.95 12.64
N SER A 2 -6.06 3.89 11.35
CA SER A 2 -7.02 2.91 10.80
C SER A 2 -6.68 1.46 11.16
N PHE A 3 -5.42 1.04 11.05
CA PHE A 3 -4.99 -0.30 11.47
C PHE A 3 -5.19 -0.57 12.97
N GLN A 4 -5.03 0.47 13.81
CA GLN A 4 -5.16 0.32 15.26
C GLN A 4 -6.60 0.11 15.70
N GLU A 5 -7.54 0.62 14.93
CA GLU A 5 -8.98 0.56 15.24
C GLU A 5 -9.69 -0.56 14.45
N ALA A 6 -9.00 -1.22 13.49
CA ALA A 6 -9.58 -2.28 12.69
C ALA A 6 -9.83 -3.55 13.55
N ASP A 7 -10.92 -4.21 13.28
CA ASP A 7 -11.29 -5.52 13.85
C ASP A 7 -10.87 -6.69 12.95
N LEU A 8 -10.63 -6.42 11.66
CA LEU A 8 -10.18 -7.37 10.66
C LEU A 8 -9.11 -6.77 9.76
N LEU A 9 -8.03 -7.49 9.54
CA LEU A 9 -7.02 -7.22 8.52
C LEU A 9 -6.98 -8.37 7.53
N VAL A 10 -7.14 -8.07 6.25
CA VAL A 10 -6.91 -9.02 5.16
C VAL A 10 -5.59 -8.63 4.50
N ALA A 11 -4.55 -9.41 4.74
CA ALA A 11 -3.21 -9.20 4.19
C ALA A 11 -3.00 -10.13 3.00
N ILE A 12 -2.75 -9.55 1.83
CA ILE A 12 -2.53 -10.29 0.58
C ILE A 12 -1.14 -9.96 0.08
N GLY A 13 -0.22 -10.92 0.13
CA GLY A 13 1.18 -10.75 -0.24
C GLY A 13 1.94 -9.76 0.65
N SER A 14 1.52 -9.58 1.91
CA SER A 14 2.13 -8.65 2.85
C SER A 14 2.83 -9.39 3.98
N ARG A 15 4.13 -9.20 4.10
CA ARG A 15 4.97 -9.90 5.09
C ARG A 15 4.96 -9.30 6.50
N PHE A 16 4.18 -8.27 6.76
CA PHE A 16 4.15 -7.59 8.06
C PHE A 16 5.53 -7.15 8.56
N ASP A 17 6.32 -6.54 7.69
CA ASP A 17 7.65 -6.05 8.07
C ASP A 17 7.60 -4.87 9.05
N ASP A 18 8.75 -4.52 9.59
CA ASP A 18 8.89 -3.47 10.61
C ASP A 18 8.49 -2.07 10.12
N ARG A 19 8.51 -1.81 8.81
CA ARG A 19 8.05 -0.54 8.22
C ARG A 19 6.54 -0.39 8.31
N VAL A 20 5.81 -1.51 8.30
CA VAL A 20 4.36 -1.54 8.45
C VAL A 20 3.97 -1.63 9.92
N THR A 21 4.58 -2.55 10.67
CA THR A 21 4.13 -2.87 12.03
C THR A 21 4.71 -1.95 13.09
N GLY A 22 5.94 -1.46 12.91
CA GLY A 22 6.70 -0.87 14.00
C GLY A 22 6.81 -1.87 15.16
N LYS A 23 6.37 -1.48 16.35
CA LYS A 23 6.33 -2.39 17.51
C LYS A 23 5.16 -3.39 17.36
N VAL A 24 5.48 -4.63 17.05
CA VAL A 24 4.52 -5.70 16.71
C VAL A 24 3.43 -5.89 17.77
N ALA A 25 3.78 -5.79 19.06
CA ALA A 25 2.82 -5.95 20.14
C ALA A 25 1.71 -4.89 20.18
N ASP A 26 1.99 -3.72 19.60
CA ASP A 26 1.06 -2.60 19.58
C ASP A 26 0.36 -2.43 18.22
N PHE A 27 0.74 -3.23 17.20
CA PHE A 27 0.18 -3.14 15.85
C PHE A 27 -1.15 -3.86 15.76
N ALA A 28 -2.23 -3.12 15.46
CA ALA A 28 -3.58 -3.63 15.27
C ALA A 28 -3.99 -4.66 16.36
N PRO A 29 -3.95 -4.31 17.65
CA PRO A 29 -4.04 -5.27 18.74
C PRO A 29 -5.40 -6.00 18.82
N HIS A 30 -6.43 -5.43 18.22
CA HIS A 30 -7.80 -5.94 18.23
C HIS A 30 -8.19 -6.66 16.94
N ALA A 31 -7.36 -6.56 15.89
CA ALA A 31 -7.70 -7.13 14.60
C ALA A 31 -7.44 -8.64 14.55
N LYS A 32 -8.40 -9.37 14.01
CA LYS A 32 -8.19 -10.70 13.44
C LYS A 32 -7.47 -10.57 12.11
N VAL A 33 -6.67 -11.57 11.75
CA VAL A 33 -5.86 -11.51 10.53
C VAL A 33 -6.19 -12.69 9.61
N VAL A 34 -6.60 -12.37 8.39
CA VAL A 34 -6.56 -13.27 7.25
C VAL A 34 -5.26 -13.00 6.52
N HIS A 35 -4.37 -13.99 6.41
CA HIS A 35 -3.07 -13.82 5.79
C HIS A 35 -2.95 -14.73 4.58
N ILE A 36 -2.88 -14.13 3.41
CA ILE A 36 -2.75 -14.80 2.11
C ILE A 36 -1.35 -14.51 1.58
N ASP A 37 -0.53 -15.53 1.42
CA ASP A 37 0.81 -15.39 0.84
C ASP A 37 1.19 -16.65 0.07
N ILE A 38 2.00 -16.47 -0.97
CA ILE A 38 2.53 -17.60 -1.77
C ILE A 38 3.64 -18.34 -1.00
N ASP A 39 4.34 -17.65 -0.09
CA ASP A 39 5.39 -18.23 0.74
C ASP A 39 4.82 -18.70 2.08
N PRO A 40 4.76 -20.04 2.31
CA PRO A 40 4.27 -20.57 3.58
C PRO A 40 5.12 -20.12 4.78
N ALA A 41 6.39 -19.71 4.57
CA ALA A 41 7.27 -19.24 5.65
C ALA A 41 6.93 -17.82 6.13
N GLU A 42 6.20 -17.04 5.37
CA GLU A 42 5.75 -15.71 5.78
C GLU A 42 4.45 -15.76 6.62
N ILE A 43 3.63 -16.80 6.45
CA ILE A 43 2.36 -16.94 7.16
C ILE A 43 2.60 -17.07 8.68
N GLY A 44 2.06 -16.12 9.43
CA GLY A 44 2.12 -16.12 10.88
C GLY A 44 3.50 -15.82 11.48
N LYS A 45 4.51 -15.51 10.67
CA LYS A 45 5.90 -15.26 11.09
C LYS A 45 6.04 -14.07 12.04
N ILE A 46 5.38 -12.98 11.75
CA ILE A 46 5.43 -11.73 12.54
C ILE A 46 4.13 -11.51 13.30
N ARG A 47 3.01 -11.63 12.63
CA ARG A 47 1.67 -11.47 13.19
C ARG A 47 0.93 -12.79 13.08
N HIS A 48 0.33 -13.26 14.18
CA HIS A 48 -0.51 -14.45 14.15
C HIS A 48 -1.65 -14.28 13.14
N ALA A 49 -1.88 -15.30 12.32
CA ALA A 49 -2.98 -15.34 11.37
C ALA A 49 -4.07 -16.28 11.87
N GLU A 50 -5.26 -15.75 12.11
CA GLU A 50 -6.44 -16.54 12.45
C GLU A 50 -6.89 -17.39 11.26
N VAL A 51 -6.73 -16.88 10.06
CA VAL A 51 -7.01 -17.60 8.80
C VAL A 51 -5.77 -17.55 7.91
N PRO A 52 -4.90 -18.56 7.96
CA PRO A 52 -3.75 -18.69 7.08
C PRO A 52 -4.17 -19.29 5.73
N ILE A 53 -3.76 -18.68 4.62
CA ILE A 53 -4.01 -19.18 3.27
C ILE A 53 -2.70 -19.12 2.49
N VAL A 54 -2.16 -20.28 2.12
CA VAL A 54 -0.97 -20.37 1.26
C VAL A 54 -1.41 -20.55 -0.19
N GLY A 55 -1.04 -19.63 -1.06
CA GLY A 55 -1.39 -19.68 -2.47
C GLY A 55 -1.04 -18.42 -3.25
N ASP A 56 -1.08 -18.53 -4.56
CA ASP A 56 -1.01 -17.37 -5.45
C ASP A 56 -2.22 -16.45 -5.22
N ALA A 57 -1.96 -15.15 -5.10
CA ALA A 57 -3.01 -14.17 -4.79
C ALA A 57 -4.15 -14.17 -5.81
N LYS A 58 -3.86 -14.38 -7.10
CA LYS A 58 -4.87 -14.43 -8.16
C LYS A 58 -5.77 -15.65 -7.99
N ASP A 59 -5.17 -16.82 -7.75
CA ASP A 59 -5.93 -18.06 -7.62
C ASP A 59 -6.79 -18.04 -6.36
N VAL A 60 -6.22 -17.60 -5.24
CA VAL A 60 -6.97 -17.44 -3.98
C VAL A 60 -8.14 -16.46 -4.13
N LEU A 61 -7.94 -15.32 -4.81
CA LEU A 61 -9.00 -14.35 -5.02
C LEU A 61 -10.11 -14.85 -5.95
N GLN A 62 -9.80 -15.71 -6.93
CA GLN A 62 -10.81 -16.34 -7.78
C GLN A 62 -11.80 -17.20 -6.99
N ASP A 63 -11.35 -17.85 -5.92
CA ASP A 63 -12.20 -18.65 -5.04
C ASP A 63 -12.82 -17.81 -3.91
N PHE A 64 -12.06 -16.85 -3.38
CA PHE A 64 -12.48 -16.03 -2.26
C PHE A 64 -13.63 -15.08 -2.62
N LEU A 65 -13.57 -14.42 -3.78
CA LEU A 65 -14.58 -13.44 -4.18
C LEU A 65 -15.98 -14.04 -4.32
N PRO A 66 -16.21 -15.16 -5.03
CA PRO A 66 -17.51 -15.79 -5.10
C PRO A 66 -18.04 -16.24 -3.72
N ALA A 67 -17.16 -16.77 -2.86
CA ALA A 67 -17.55 -17.18 -1.52
C ALA A 67 -17.97 -15.98 -0.64
N PHE A 68 -17.26 -14.86 -0.78
CA PHE A 68 -17.61 -13.61 -0.11
C PHE A 68 -18.95 -13.06 -0.61
N GLU A 69 -19.20 -13.04 -1.92
CA GLU A 69 -20.45 -12.60 -2.54
C GLU A 69 -21.63 -13.44 -2.07
N GLU A 70 -21.48 -14.77 -2.02
CA GLU A 70 -22.50 -15.67 -1.48
C GLU A 70 -22.81 -15.38 0.00
N ALA A 71 -21.79 -15.15 0.81
CA ALA A 71 -21.96 -14.82 2.23
C ALA A 71 -22.63 -13.44 2.41
N ALA A 72 -22.22 -12.44 1.63
CA ALA A 72 -22.77 -11.10 1.67
C ALA A 72 -24.23 -11.06 1.19
N ALA A 73 -24.62 -11.93 0.25
CA ALA A 73 -26.01 -12.06 -0.20
C ALA A 73 -26.93 -12.59 0.91
N LYS A 74 -26.40 -13.41 1.83
CA LYS A 74 -27.16 -13.92 2.98
C LYS A 74 -27.27 -12.88 4.10
N GLN A 75 -26.23 -12.11 4.32
CA GLN A 75 -26.15 -11.06 5.32
C GLN A 75 -25.25 -9.94 4.80
N ALA A 76 -25.86 -8.89 4.27
CA ALA A 76 -25.12 -7.72 3.79
C ALA A 76 -24.39 -7.05 4.96
N PRO A 77 -23.06 -6.85 4.86
CA PRO A 77 -22.33 -6.14 5.88
C PRO A 77 -22.66 -4.64 5.84
N ASP A 78 -22.79 -4.03 7.01
CA ASP A 78 -22.92 -2.57 7.14
C ASP A 78 -21.60 -1.96 7.58
N TYR A 79 -20.96 -1.21 6.69
CA TYR A 79 -19.71 -0.51 6.94
C TYR A 79 -19.89 0.99 7.18
N THR A 80 -21.10 1.48 7.36
CA THR A 80 -21.40 2.92 7.45
C THR A 80 -20.59 3.57 8.57
N ALA A 81 -20.64 3.05 9.78
CA ALA A 81 -19.90 3.59 10.93
C ALA A 81 -18.38 3.55 10.72
N TRP A 82 -17.87 2.51 10.05
CA TRP A 82 -16.45 2.41 9.72
C TRP A 82 -16.02 3.48 8.69
N TRP A 83 -16.82 3.70 7.66
CA TRP A 83 -16.56 4.77 6.70
C TRP A 83 -16.64 6.16 7.31
N GLU A 84 -17.60 6.43 8.18
CA GLU A 84 -17.67 7.68 8.93
C GLU A 84 -16.40 7.89 9.77
N ARG A 85 -15.94 6.86 10.45
CA ARG A 85 -14.70 6.92 11.22
C ARG A 85 -13.48 7.18 10.34
N LEU A 86 -13.32 6.47 9.22
CA LEU A 86 -12.21 6.69 8.28
C LEU A 86 -12.23 8.10 7.70
N ASN A 87 -13.39 8.63 7.37
CA ASN A 87 -13.54 9.98 6.84
C ASN A 87 -13.17 11.02 7.91
N SER A 88 -13.60 10.85 9.14
CA SER A 88 -13.19 11.73 10.25
C SER A 88 -11.67 11.76 10.47
N LEU A 89 -10.99 10.62 10.29
CA LEU A 89 -9.53 10.55 10.35
C LEU A 89 -8.87 11.28 9.17
N ARG A 90 -9.42 11.17 7.97
CA ARG A 90 -8.91 11.87 6.78
C ARG A 90 -9.07 13.40 6.91
N GLU A 91 -10.17 13.84 7.50
CA GLU A 91 -10.41 15.27 7.76
C GLU A 91 -9.48 15.82 8.84
N ALA A 92 -9.27 15.04 9.92
CA ALA A 92 -8.41 15.45 11.04
C ALA A 92 -6.91 15.40 10.71
N TYR A 93 -6.52 14.47 9.83
CA TYR A 93 -5.11 14.20 9.46
C TYR A 93 -4.97 14.09 7.93
N PRO A 94 -5.21 15.16 7.18
CA PRO A 94 -5.06 15.14 5.74
C PRO A 94 -3.61 14.86 5.36
N LEU A 95 -3.40 14.10 4.29
CA LEU A 95 -2.08 13.94 3.69
C LEU A 95 -1.67 15.27 3.06
N GLY A 96 -0.60 15.85 3.56
CA GLY A 96 -0.12 17.15 3.13
C GLY A 96 1.33 17.38 3.52
N PHE A 97 1.82 18.56 3.25
CA PHE A 97 3.14 19.05 3.65
C PHE A 97 3.09 20.55 3.85
N ASP A 98 3.97 21.06 4.68
CA ASP A 98 4.10 22.50 4.92
C ASP A 98 4.98 23.11 3.82
N GLU A 99 4.60 24.29 3.35
CA GLU A 99 5.44 25.06 2.43
C GLU A 99 6.62 25.66 3.22
N PRO A 100 7.85 25.58 2.69
CA PRO A 100 8.99 26.24 3.33
C PRO A 100 8.82 27.75 3.36
N ASP A 101 9.25 28.39 4.44
CA ASP A 101 9.24 29.85 4.63
C ASP A 101 10.51 30.56 4.11
N ASP A 102 11.50 29.79 3.65
CA ASP A 102 12.79 30.26 3.13
C ASP A 102 12.82 30.55 1.62
N GLY A 103 11.67 30.37 0.95
CA GLY A 103 11.56 30.56 -0.51
C GLY A 103 12.10 29.40 -1.34
N LEU A 104 12.47 28.29 -0.73
CA LEU A 104 12.86 27.05 -1.42
C LEU A 104 11.64 26.23 -1.80
N LEU A 105 11.81 25.31 -2.74
CA LEU A 105 10.76 24.38 -3.13
C LEU A 105 10.70 23.20 -2.15
N SER A 106 9.51 22.89 -1.67
CA SER A 106 9.25 21.64 -0.93
C SER A 106 9.51 20.44 -1.86
N PRO A 107 10.29 19.44 -1.45
CA PRO A 107 10.47 18.21 -2.23
C PRO A 107 9.15 17.49 -2.51
N GLN A 108 8.22 17.51 -1.58
CA GLN A 108 6.90 16.92 -1.74
C GLN A 108 6.10 17.62 -2.84
N TRP A 109 6.15 18.98 -2.86
CA TRP A 109 5.54 19.79 -3.90
C TRP A 109 6.12 19.44 -5.28
N VAL A 110 7.44 19.35 -5.39
CA VAL A 110 8.11 19.00 -6.67
C VAL A 110 7.64 17.63 -7.15
N ILE A 111 7.59 16.63 -6.27
CA ILE A 111 7.16 15.29 -6.62
C ILE A 111 5.68 15.26 -7.03
N GLN A 112 4.83 15.97 -6.32
CA GLN A 112 3.42 16.10 -6.68
C GLN A 112 3.27 16.71 -8.09
N LYS A 113 4.03 17.78 -8.39
CA LYS A 113 4.03 18.43 -9.72
C LYS A 113 4.54 17.49 -10.81
N ILE A 114 5.56 16.69 -10.54
CA ILE A 114 6.01 15.65 -11.48
C ILE A 114 4.87 14.69 -11.81
N GLY A 115 4.12 14.24 -10.79
CA GLY A 115 2.96 13.38 -10.99
C GLY A 115 1.84 14.04 -11.80
N GLU A 116 1.50 15.30 -11.49
CA GLU A 116 0.49 16.07 -12.23
C GLU A 116 0.89 16.28 -13.71
N MET A 117 2.16 16.57 -13.97
CA MET A 117 2.68 16.79 -15.33
C MET A 117 2.84 15.50 -16.14
N GLY A 118 3.24 14.40 -15.48
CA GLY A 118 3.39 13.10 -16.15
C GLY A 118 2.06 12.47 -16.52
N GLY A 119 1.05 12.68 -15.71
CA GLY A 119 -0.31 12.19 -15.98
C GLY A 119 -0.50 10.68 -15.74
N PRO A 120 -1.70 10.16 -16.07
CA PRO A 120 -2.11 8.81 -15.69
C PRO A 120 -1.38 7.69 -16.43
N GLU A 121 -0.85 7.95 -17.60
CA GLU A 121 -0.17 6.95 -18.44
C GLU A 121 1.34 6.85 -18.16
N ALA A 122 1.90 7.77 -17.38
CA ALA A 122 3.33 7.79 -17.11
C ALA A 122 3.78 6.61 -16.25
N VAL A 123 4.95 6.07 -16.55
CA VAL A 123 5.65 5.12 -15.70
C VAL A 123 6.69 5.86 -14.88
N TYR A 124 6.61 5.70 -13.56
CA TYR A 124 7.51 6.37 -12.63
C TYR A 124 8.51 5.37 -12.06
N ALA A 125 9.78 5.70 -12.08
CA ALA A 125 10.83 4.91 -11.47
C ALA A 125 11.52 5.70 -10.36
N ALA A 126 11.57 5.15 -9.15
CA ALA A 126 12.24 5.77 -8.03
C ALA A 126 13.42 4.93 -7.51
N GLY A 127 14.48 5.64 -7.11
CA GLY A 127 15.53 5.07 -6.29
C GLY A 127 15.06 4.87 -4.84
N VAL A 128 15.99 4.72 -3.92
CA VAL A 128 15.69 4.49 -2.50
C VAL A 128 16.05 5.71 -1.67
N GLY A 129 15.11 6.15 -0.85
CA GLY A 129 15.27 7.31 0.04
C GLY A 129 13.94 8.01 0.32
N GLN A 130 13.99 9.20 0.91
CA GLN A 130 12.80 10.00 1.23
C GLN A 130 11.95 10.29 -0.01
N HIS A 131 12.59 10.58 -1.15
CA HIS A 131 11.90 10.82 -2.42
C HIS A 131 11.04 9.63 -2.86
N GLN A 132 11.44 8.39 -2.58
CA GLN A 132 10.65 7.20 -2.86
C GLN A 132 9.36 7.19 -2.02
N MET A 133 9.47 7.50 -0.73
CA MET A 133 8.31 7.56 0.16
C MET A 133 7.36 8.69 -0.26
N TRP A 134 7.87 9.87 -0.59
CA TRP A 134 7.06 10.97 -1.07
C TRP A 134 6.41 10.68 -2.44
N ALA A 135 7.12 10.00 -3.34
CA ALA A 135 6.55 9.59 -4.62
C ALA A 135 5.38 8.62 -4.42
N ALA A 136 5.51 7.66 -3.49
CA ALA A 136 4.43 6.74 -3.14
C ALA A 136 3.22 7.46 -2.50
N GLN A 137 3.42 8.61 -1.86
CA GLN A 137 2.38 9.38 -1.18
C GLN A 137 1.70 10.40 -2.07
N PHE A 138 2.45 11.13 -2.91
CA PHE A 138 1.98 12.33 -3.60
C PHE A 138 1.78 12.15 -5.12
N ILE A 139 2.26 11.07 -5.73
CA ILE A 139 1.93 10.75 -7.13
C ILE A 139 0.68 9.87 -7.15
N LYS A 140 -0.26 10.16 -8.04
CA LYS A 140 -1.42 9.32 -8.31
C LYS A 140 -1.08 8.31 -9.39
N TYR A 141 -1.18 7.04 -9.06
CA TYR A 141 -0.94 5.93 -9.97
C TYR A 141 -2.28 5.37 -10.44
N GLU A 142 -2.58 5.50 -11.73
CA GLU A 142 -3.86 5.10 -12.31
C GLU A 142 -3.78 3.73 -13.01
N ARG A 143 -2.56 3.23 -13.26
CA ARG A 143 -2.33 2.00 -14.00
C ARG A 143 -1.45 1.01 -13.21
N PRO A 144 -1.85 -0.27 -13.11
CA PRO A 144 -1.00 -1.31 -12.53
C PRO A 144 0.35 -1.39 -13.27
N GLY A 145 1.45 -1.55 -12.50
CA GLY A 145 2.80 -1.62 -13.07
C GLY A 145 3.44 -0.29 -13.44
N SER A 146 2.76 0.84 -13.23
CA SER A 146 3.31 2.18 -13.52
C SER A 146 4.25 2.72 -12.42
N TRP A 147 4.39 2.03 -11.29
CA TRP A 147 5.28 2.37 -10.19
C TRP A 147 6.41 1.37 -10.04
N LEU A 148 7.63 1.76 -10.45
CA LEU A 148 8.82 0.92 -10.40
C LEU A 148 9.73 1.36 -9.25
N ASN A 149 9.89 0.51 -8.25
CA ASN A 149 10.74 0.79 -7.11
C ASN A 149 11.31 -0.50 -6.52
N SER A 150 12.44 -0.39 -5.81
CA SER A 150 13.02 -1.51 -5.06
C SER A 150 12.44 -1.56 -3.64
N GLY A 151 11.14 -1.87 -3.53
CA GLY A 151 10.43 -1.87 -2.25
C GLY A 151 10.85 -2.98 -1.28
N GLY A 152 11.28 -4.13 -1.79
CA GLY A 152 11.73 -5.26 -0.98
C GLY A 152 13.18 -5.14 -0.51
N ALA A 153 14.12 -5.05 -1.44
CA ALA A 153 15.55 -5.04 -1.14
C ALA A 153 16.14 -3.64 -0.84
N GLY A 154 15.43 -2.57 -1.21
CA GLY A 154 15.89 -1.20 -0.97
C GLY A 154 17.18 -0.86 -1.74
N THR A 155 17.30 -1.29 -2.99
CA THR A 155 18.50 -1.15 -3.80
C THR A 155 18.69 0.28 -4.28
N MET A 156 19.71 0.97 -3.77
CA MET A 156 20.08 2.29 -4.25
C MET A 156 20.59 2.22 -5.70
N GLY A 157 20.24 3.24 -6.51
CA GLY A 157 20.61 3.27 -7.94
C GLY A 157 19.65 2.49 -8.87
N TYR A 158 18.63 1.84 -8.32
CA TYR A 158 17.64 1.06 -9.08
C TYR A 158 16.91 1.87 -10.16
N SER A 159 16.60 3.14 -9.89
CA SER A 159 15.71 3.94 -10.75
C SER A 159 16.23 4.14 -12.17
N VAL A 160 17.53 4.33 -12.35
CA VAL A 160 18.11 4.61 -13.67
C VAL A 160 17.93 3.42 -14.64
N PRO A 161 18.41 2.20 -14.31
CA PRO A 161 18.19 1.07 -15.19
C PRO A 161 16.72 0.68 -15.32
N ALA A 162 15.91 0.87 -14.28
CA ALA A 162 14.48 0.60 -14.34
C ALA A 162 13.75 1.55 -15.31
N ALA A 163 14.07 2.84 -15.26
CA ALA A 163 13.51 3.82 -16.20
C ALA A 163 13.92 3.54 -17.66
N MET A 164 15.18 3.13 -17.87
CA MET A 164 15.65 2.72 -19.20
C MET A 164 14.88 1.50 -19.71
N GLY A 165 14.68 0.49 -18.86
CA GLY A 165 13.90 -0.69 -19.17
C GLY A 165 12.44 -0.36 -19.49
N ALA A 166 11.82 0.48 -18.68
CA ALA A 166 10.45 0.96 -18.92
C ALA A 166 10.32 1.65 -20.29
N LYS A 167 11.29 2.55 -20.64
CA LYS A 167 11.29 3.24 -21.93
C LYS A 167 11.50 2.30 -23.13
N VAL A 168 12.15 1.17 -22.93
CA VAL A 168 12.27 0.15 -23.98
C VAL A 168 10.97 -0.66 -24.12
N ALA A 169 10.31 -0.94 -23.03
CA ALA A 169 9.05 -1.72 -23.02
C ALA A 169 7.85 -0.89 -23.49
N GLU A 170 7.85 0.41 -23.16
CA GLU A 170 6.81 1.37 -23.51
C GLU A 170 7.47 2.62 -24.15
N PRO A 171 7.76 2.57 -25.48
CA PRO A 171 8.52 3.59 -26.19
C PRO A 171 7.85 4.97 -26.30
#